data_a3d0ccea9de3f76e3fb4de06f8f620bf
#
_entry.id   a3d0ccea9de3f76e3fb4de06f8f620bf
#
_cell.length_a   1.000
_cell.length_b   1.000
_cell.length_c   1.000
_cell.angle_alpha   90.00
_cell.angle_beta   90.00
_cell.angle_gamma   90.00
#
_symmetry.space_group_name_H-M   'P 1'
#
loop_
_entity.id
_entity.type
_entity.pdbx_description
1 polymer ?
#
loop_
_entity_poly.entity_id
_entity_poly.type
_entity_poly.pdbx_seq_one_letter_code
_entity_poly.pdbx_strand_id
1 'polypeptide(L)'
;MFLKTTLRTAVTVLGLAMFAFSVSYADDKKGKKDDLAVDDVEGKFSIMVLGSGAPAAQPDGRASAGYMIFIDGKAKILMDVGGGVYQRIADSGMNLTDLEIVLLSHLHVDHVGDIDPVVKAMFFHNRLNGFPRDPEMKLHIFGPDKAPPSAPPPALRYPTTDVFIDGHFDGTHGVEAYLNDFAVVIGGIPLNYMTHSIEHDNNLGVRTIWDEDGLVIKTIGVPHGPAPSLAFRIEYMGKSIAYSGDTTSTSANGNMIEISRDGDLLIYDTAILDGTGAPFINLHTTPTRMGEVARDAGAKKLVLSHLTTITDPNTDAVKDSVRNAGYQGKIKVAKDLKVYNLLKSNGKGKHKDDDDDD
;
A
#
# COMPACT_ATOMS: atom_id res chain seq x y z
N MET A 1 -43.08 57.72 23.86
CA MET A 1 -43.16 56.63 24.82
C MET A 1 -42.72 55.34 24.09
N PHE A 2 -41.43 55.11 24.12
CA PHE A 2 -40.83 53.99 23.34
C PHE A 2 -40.60 52.80 24.27
N LEU A 3 -41.26 51.68 23.96
CA LEU A 3 -41.00 50.38 24.62
C LEU A 3 -39.77 49.73 23.98
N LYS A 4 -38.71 49.55 24.74
CA LYS A 4 -37.56 48.75 24.37
C LYS A 4 -37.84 47.29 24.73
N THR A 5 -38.01 46.45 23.72
CA THR A 5 -38.08 44.98 23.89
C THR A 5 -36.70 44.43 23.78
N THR A 6 -36.14 43.97 24.88
CA THR A 6 -34.84 43.27 24.94
C THR A 6 -35.05 41.80 24.61
N LEU A 7 -34.54 41.35 23.49
CA LEU A 7 -34.51 39.94 23.09
C LEU A 7 -33.35 39.27 23.84
N ARG A 8 -33.64 38.41 24.81
CA ARG A 8 -32.66 37.53 25.45
C ARG A 8 -32.50 36.29 24.62
N THR A 9 -31.34 36.15 23.96
CA THR A 9 -30.93 34.95 23.28
C THR A 9 -30.53 33.93 24.35
N ALA A 10 -31.31 32.91 24.53
CA ALA A 10 -30.93 31.74 25.36
C ALA A 10 -29.98 30.86 24.55
N VAL A 11 -28.72 30.88 24.92
CA VAL A 11 -27.75 29.91 24.43
C VAL A 11 -27.98 28.58 25.19
N THR A 12 -28.62 27.65 24.53
CA THR A 12 -28.76 26.29 25.05
C THR A 12 -27.42 25.55 24.85
N VAL A 13 -26.64 25.48 25.91
CA VAL A 13 -25.45 24.59 25.95
C VAL A 13 -25.95 23.17 26.00
N LEU A 14 -25.93 22.50 24.86
CA LEU A 14 -26.14 21.03 24.82
C LEU A 14 -24.90 20.37 25.44
N GLY A 15 -25.04 19.91 26.68
CA GLY A 15 -24.02 19.11 27.34
C GLY A 15 -23.82 17.80 26.58
N LEU A 16 -22.68 17.68 25.90
CA LEU A 16 -22.22 16.41 25.33
C LEU A 16 -21.89 15.48 26.51
N ALA A 17 -22.78 14.55 26.81
CA ALA A 17 -22.48 13.45 27.71
C ALA A 17 -21.35 12.63 27.07
N MET A 18 -20.14 12.73 27.59
CA MET A 18 -19.06 11.81 27.27
C MET A 18 -19.46 10.43 27.76
N PHE A 19 -19.96 9.60 26.88
CA PHE A 19 -19.95 8.16 27.08
C PHE A 19 -18.51 7.68 27.00
N ALA A 20 -17.86 7.60 28.17
CA ALA A 20 -16.67 6.81 28.32
C ALA A 20 -17.07 5.34 28.11
N PHE A 21 -16.96 4.85 26.89
CA PHE A 21 -16.92 3.43 26.64
C PHE A 21 -15.59 2.92 27.16
N SER A 22 -15.53 2.55 28.44
CA SER A 22 -14.56 1.59 28.90
C SER A 22 -14.97 0.26 28.27
N VAL A 23 -14.39 -0.10 27.15
CA VAL A 23 -14.39 -1.49 26.69
C VAL A 23 -13.53 -2.23 27.69
N SER A 24 -14.15 -2.75 28.75
CA SER A 24 -13.54 -3.82 29.52
C SER A 24 -13.55 -5.04 28.58
N TYR A 25 -12.43 -5.33 27.96
CA TYR A 25 -12.19 -6.68 27.47
C TYR A 25 -12.31 -7.58 28.69
N ALA A 26 -13.37 -8.38 28.73
CA ALA A 26 -13.52 -9.42 29.73
C ALA A 26 -12.31 -10.35 29.58
N ASP A 27 -11.42 -10.25 30.54
CA ASP A 27 -10.28 -11.15 30.71
C ASP A 27 -10.85 -12.48 31.22
N ASP A 28 -11.35 -13.31 30.30
CA ASP A 28 -11.77 -14.65 30.59
C ASP A 28 -11.46 -15.61 29.44
N LYS A 29 -10.17 -15.87 29.32
CA LYS A 29 -9.53 -17.12 28.94
C LYS A 29 -8.01 -16.89 29.05
N LYS A 30 -7.31 -17.66 29.89
CA LYS A 30 -5.89 -17.99 29.70
C LYS A 30 -5.75 -18.82 28.41
N GLY A 31 -6.08 -18.20 27.26
CA GLY A 31 -5.68 -18.60 25.94
C GLY A 31 -4.31 -18.00 25.67
N LYS A 32 -3.43 -18.70 25.00
CA LYS A 32 -2.23 -18.16 24.37
C LYS A 32 -2.56 -16.75 23.86
N LYS A 33 -1.74 -15.75 24.23
CA LYS A 33 -1.75 -14.45 23.57
C LYS A 33 -1.60 -14.79 22.10
N ASP A 34 -2.64 -14.62 21.31
CA ASP A 34 -2.52 -14.83 19.85
C ASP A 34 -1.47 -13.84 19.38
N ASP A 35 -0.34 -14.36 18.88
CA ASP A 35 0.74 -13.53 18.33
C ASP A 35 0.14 -12.76 17.16
N LEU A 36 0.10 -11.44 17.27
CA LEU A 36 -0.38 -10.57 16.20
C LEU A 36 0.70 -10.43 15.13
N ALA A 37 0.32 -10.31 13.87
CA ALA A 37 1.29 -10.22 12.78
C ALA A 37 2.25 -9.04 12.91
N VAL A 38 1.85 -7.96 13.60
CA VAL A 38 2.74 -6.83 13.90
C VAL A 38 3.86 -7.20 14.87
N ASP A 39 3.70 -8.25 15.67
CA ASP A 39 4.75 -8.74 16.58
C ASP A 39 5.94 -9.36 15.82
N ASP A 40 5.74 -9.75 14.55
CA ASP A 40 6.80 -10.22 13.64
C ASP A 40 7.62 -9.07 13.02
N VAL A 41 7.21 -7.82 13.19
CA VAL A 41 7.94 -6.66 12.69
C VAL A 41 9.16 -6.42 13.58
N GLU A 42 10.34 -6.72 13.05
CA GLU A 42 11.59 -6.61 13.76
C GLU A 42 12.54 -5.61 13.09
N GLY A 43 13.18 -4.77 13.91
CA GLY A 43 14.25 -3.94 13.44
C GLY A 43 13.81 -2.63 12.79
N LYS A 44 14.65 -2.16 11.86
CA LYS A 44 14.56 -0.79 11.36
C LYS A 44 13.88 -0.63 10.03
N PHE A 45 13.81 -1.70 9.24
CA PHE A 45 13.21 -1.67 7.92
C PHE A 45 12.54 -3.00 7.60
N SER A 46 11.22 -2.99 7.53
CA SER A 46 10.41 -4.18 7.30
C SER A 46 9.23 -3.88 6.40
N ILE A 47 8.66 -4.90 5.78
CA ILE A 47 7.43 -4.82 5.02
C ILE A 47 6.51 -5.97 5.39
N MET A 48 5.22 -5.67 5.61
CA MET A 48 4.15 -6.63 5.78
C MET A 48 3.28 -6.63 4.53
N VAL A 49 3.01 -7.81 3.99
CA VAL A 49 2.02 -8.00 2.93
C VAL A 49 0.63 -7.93 3.57
N LEU A 50 -0.17 -6.94 3.25
CA LEU A 50 -1.57 -6.84 3.68
C LEU A 50 -2.51 -7.55 2.71
N GLY A 51 -2.18 -7.48 1.42
CA GLY A 51 -2.92 -8.14 0.38
C GLY A 51 -2.00 -8.61 -0.74
N SER A 52 -2.14 -9.88 -1.09
CA SER A 52 -1.31 -10.57 -2.09
C SER A 52 -2.11 -11.03 -3.30
N GLY A 53 -3.43 -10.77 -3.31
CA GLY A 53 -4.36 -11.14 -4.39
C GLY A 53 -4.50 -10.05 -5.45
N ALA A 54 -5.06 -10.46 -6.58
CA ALA A 54 -5.40 -9.66 -7.76
C ALA A 54 -6.90 -9.26 -7.73
N PRO A 55 -7.47 -8.65 -8.80
CA PRO A 55 -8.80 -8.05 -8.75
C PRO A 55 -9.95 -9.01 -8.45
N ALA A 56 -9.80 -10.29 -8.78
CA ALA A 56 -10.87 -11.27 -8.53
C ALA A 56 -10.80 -11.78 -7.09
N ALA A 57 -11.92 -11.69 -6.38
CA ALA A 57 -12.04 -12.31 -5.06
C ALA A 57 -11.69 -13.80 -5.12
N GLN A 58 -10.86 -14.27 -4.20
CA GLN A 58 -10.36 -15.64 -4.16
C GLN A 58 -10.99 -16.42 -3.00
N PRO A 59 -11.24 -17.73 -3.20
CA PRO A 59 -11.84 -18.56 -2.16
C PRO A 59 -10.99 -18.68 -0.88
N ASP A 60 -9.68 -18.52 -0.97
CA ASP A 60 -8.74 -18.53 0.16
C ASP A 60 -8.74 -17.21 0.95
N GLY A 61 -9.49 -16.21 0.49
CA GLY A 61 -9.67 -14.95 1.20
C GLY A 61 -8.48 -14.00 1.12
N ARG A 62 -7.60 -14.12 0.11
CA ARG A 62 -6.55 -13.12 -0.13
C ARG A 62 -7.16 -11.74 -0.32
N ALA A 63 -6.65 -10.74 0.39
CA ALA A 63 -6.95 -9.35 0.11
C ALA A 63 -6.26 -8.92 -1.20
N SER A 64 -6.83 -7.95 -1.89
CA SER A 64 -6.20 -7.32 -3.06
C SER A 64 -4.94 -6.56 -2.67
N ALA A 65 -4.17 -6.09 -3.64
CA ALA A 65 -2.83 -5.54 -3.44
C ALA A 65 -2.74 -4.49 -2.32
N GLY A 66 -1.81 -4.69 -1.39
CA GLY A 66 -1.52 -3.73 -0.33
C GLY A 66 -0.34 -4.16 0.53
N TYR A 67 0.53 -3.20 0.88
CA TYR A 67 1.76 -3.48 1.62
C TYR A 67 2.05 -2.37 2.62
N MET A 68 2.29 -2.72 3.88
CA MET A 68 2.71 -1.76 4.89
C MET A 68 4.22 -1.83 5.12
N ILE A 69 4.87 -0.70 5.00
CA ILE A 69 6.31 -0.57 5.22
C ILE A 69 6.53 0.09 6.58
N PHE A 70 7.38 -0.54 7.37
CA PHE A 70 7.74 -0.11 8.71
C PHE A 70 9.15 0.48 8.71
N ILE A 71 9.26 1.68 9.26
CA ILE A 71 10.52 2.36 9.53
C ILE A 71 10.67 2.46 11.05
N ASP A 72 11.76 1.93 11.60
CA ASP A 72 12.02 1.86 13.05
C ASP A 72 10.82 1.27 13.84
N GLY A 73 10.19 0.23 13.27
CA GLY A 73 9.04 -0.47 13.85
C GLY A 73 7.69 0.25 13.74
N LYS A 74 7.62 1.40 13.09
CA LYS A 74 6.41 2.20 12.91
C LYS A 74 5.84 2.03 11.50
N ALA A 75 4.54 1.80 11.38
CA ALA A 75 3.82 1.78 10.11
C ALA A 75 3.88 3.16 9.46
N LYS A 76 4.76 3.34 8.46
CA LYS A 76 5.10 4.65 7.90
C LYS A 76 4.58 4.86 6.50
N ILE A 77 4.61 3.82 5.65
CA ILE A 77 4.24 3.90 4.24
C ILE A 77 3.26 2.77 3.93
N LEU A 78 2.11 3.12 3.35
CA LEU A 78 1.17 2.16 2.78
C LEU A 78 1.27 2.21 1.26
N MET A 79 1.62 1.09 0.65
CA MET A 79 1.80 0.96 -0.79
C MET A 79 0.68 0.08 -1.34
N ASP A 80 -0.17 0.67 -2.18
CA ASP A 80 -1.49 0.24 -2.59
C ASP A 80 -2.46 -0.06 -1.42
N VAL A 81 -3.75 0.07 -1.68
CA VAL A 81 -4.82 0.01 -0.69
C VAL A 81 -6.03 -0.72 -1.29
N GLY A 82 -5.79 -1.94 -1.78
CA GLY A 82 -6.83 -2.75 -2.42
C GLY A 82 -7.88 -3.28 -1.45
N GLY A 83 -8.94 -3.85 -2.00
CA GLY A 83 -10.05 -4.39 -1.21
C GLY A 83 -9.59 -5.49 -0.26
N GLY A 84 -9.95 -5.38 1.03
CA GLY A 84 -9.55 -6.27 2.12
C GLY A 84 -8.32 -5.80 2.92
N VAL A 85 -7.57 -4.82 2.43
CA VAL A 85 -6.41 -4.23 3.13
C VAL A 85 -6.81 -3.65 4.48
N TYR A 86 -7.94 -2.96 4.55
CA TYR A 86 -8.49 -2.43 5.80
C TYR A 86 -8.68 -3.53 6.86
N GLN A 87 -9.24 -4.67 6.48
CA GLN A 87 -9.42 -5.78 7.40
C GLN A 87 -8.08 -6.39 7.83
N ARG A 88 -7.11 -6.51 6.92
CA ARG A 88 -5.77 -7.02 7.27
C ARG A 88 -5.00 -6.09 8.20
N ILE A 89 -5.19 -4.77 8.09
CA ILE A 89 -4.66 -3.81 9.06
C ILE A 89 -5.22 -4.11 10.46
N ALA A 90 -6.53 -4.35 10.57
CA ALA A 90 -7.15 -4.70 11.84
C ALA A 90 -6.63 -6.06 12.37
N ASP A 91 -6.58 -7.09 11.53
CA ASP A 91 -6.11 -8.44 11.89
C ASP A 91 -4.64 -8.44 12.33
N SER A 92 -3.82 -7.55 11.76
CA SER A 92 -2.39 -7.45 12.11
C SER A 92 -2.11 -6.86 13.48
N GLY A 93 -3.06 -6.12 14.04
CA GLY A 93 -2.87 -5.36 15.28
C GLY A 93 -2.00 -4.11 15.16
N MET A 94 -1.64 -3.70 13.94
CA MET A 94 -0.79 -2.52 13.74
C MET A 94 -1.53 -1.21 14.06
N ASN A 95 -0.73 -0.19 14.31
CA ASN A 95 -1.17 1.17 14.58
C ASN A 95 -0.88 2.07 13.38
N LEU A 96 -1.84 2.90 12.98
CA LEU A 96 -1.70 3.83 11.86
C LEU A 96 -1.36 5.27 12.27
N THR A 97 -1.05 5.53 13.54
CA THR A 97 -0.76 6.89 14.03
C THR A 97 0.43 7.53 13.31
N ASP A 98 1.43 6.73 12.94
CA ASP A 98 2.64 7.18 12.24
C ASP A 98 2.54 7.07 10.70
N LEU A 99 1.40 6.66 10.14
CA LEU A 99 1.22 6.55 8.69
C LEU A 99 1.27 7.94 8.05
N GLU A 100 2.27 8.18 7.22
CA GLU A 100 2.55 9.49 6.62
C GLU A 100 2.49 9.46 5.09
N ILE A 101 2.75 8.31 4.47
CA ILE A 101 2.87 8.19 3.03
C ILE A 101 1.96 7.08 2.51
N VAL A 102 1.19 7.38 1.48
CA VAL A 102 0.47 6.41 0.66
C VAL A 102 1.02 6.47 -0.75
N LEU A 103 1.39 5.31 -1.29
CA LEU A 103 1.87 5.16 -2.67
C LEU A 103 0.83 4.36 -3.45
N LEU A 104 0.23 4.95 -4.46
CA LEU A 104 -0.73 4.29 -5.35
C LEU A 104 -0.02 3.96 -6.67
N SER A 105 0.14 2.68 -6.97
CA SER A 105 0.76 2.25 -8.23
C SER A 105 -0.08 2.66 -9.42
N HIS A 106 -1.38 2.49 -9.34
CA HIS A 106 -2.37 2.93 -10.30
C HIS A 106 -3.78 2.96 -9.65
N LEU A 107 -4.79 3.41 -10.41
CA LEU A 107 -6.12 3.68 -9.84
C LEU A 107 -7.16 2.60 -10.19
N HIS A 108 -6.77 1.34 -10.40
CA HIS A 108 -7.72 0.24 -10.44
C HIS A 108 -8.26 -0.07 -9.03
N VAL A 109 -9.50 -0.52 -8.97
CA VAL A 109 -10.22 -0.70 -7.70
C VAL A 109 -9.55 -1.70 -6.75
N ASP A 110 -8.85 -2.68 -7.28
CA ASP A 110 -8.08 -3.66 -6.49
C ASP A 110 -6.75 -3.12 -5.94
N HIS A 111 -6.41 -1.86 -6.25
CA HIS A 111 -5.26 -1.13 -5.70
C HIS A 111 -5.65 0.07 -4.85
N VAL A 112 -6.94 0.50 -4.88
CA VAL A 112 -7.40 1.70 -4.15
C VAL A 112 -8.70 1.49 -3.37
N GLY A 113 -9.31 0.31 -3.45
CA GLY A 113 -10.68 0.06 -2.97
C GLY A 113 -10.94 0.29 -1.49
N ASP A 114 -9.93 0.23 -0.64
CA ASP A 114 -10.06 0.44 0.80
C ASP A 114 -9.48 1.80 1.29
N ILE A 115 -9.25 2.75 0.38
CA ILE A 115 -8.67 4.06 0.78
C ILE A 115 -9.54 4.78 1.81
N ASP A 116 -10.86 4.77 1.66
CA ASP A 116 -11.78 5.46 2.55
C ASP A 116 -11.79 4.88 3.96
N PRO A 117 -12.00 3.57 4.17
CA PRO A 117 -11.98 3.00 5.50
C PRO A 117 -10.59 3.07 6.15
N VAL A 118 -9.49 3.01 5.39
CA VAL A 118 -8.14 3.15 5.93
C VAL A 118 -7.88 4.57 6.43
N VAL A 119 -8.21 5.60 5.64
CA VAL A 119 -8.10 7.00 6.09
C VAL A 119 -8.94 7.24 7.33
N LYS A 120 -10.17 6.73 7.36
CA LYS A 120 -11.03 6.81 8.56
C LYS A 120 -10.42 6.12 9.77
N ALA A 121 -9.81 4.93 9.58
CA ALA A 121 -9.19 4.17 10.67
C ALA A 121 -8.03 4.90 11.33
N MET A 122 -7.28 5.74 10.61
CA MET A 122 -6.19 6.54 11.16
C MET A 122 -6.65 7.39 12.34
N PHE A 123 -7.85 7.98 12.29
CA PHE A 123 -8.39 8.80 13.37
C PHE A 123 -8.79 7.96 14.59
N PHE A 124 -9.32 6.77 14.38
CA PHE A 124 -9.62 5.84 15.46
C PHE A 124 -8.35 5.36 16.15
N HIS A 125 -7.32 5.00 15.40
CA HIS A 125 -6.03 4.59 15.97
C HIS A 125 -5.39 5.72 16.76
N ASN A 126 -5.42 6.93 16.26
CA ASN A 126 -4.95 8.11 16.97
C ASN A 126 -5.65 8.27 18.33
N ARG A 127 -6.98 8.15 18.37
CA ARG A 127 -7.73 8.25 19.60
C ARG A 127 -7.49 7.09 20.57
N LEU A 128 -7.50 5.85 20.08
CA LEU A 128 -7.38 4.65 20.92
C LEU A 128 -6.02 4.54 21.59
N ASN A 129 -4.97 5.05 20.95
CA ASN A 129 -3.62 5.00 21.53
C ASN A 129 -3.36 6.05 22.60
N GLY A 130 -4.28 6.98 22.86
CA GLY A 130 -4.12 8.05 23.82
C GLY A 130 -3.00 9.06 23.49
N PHE A 131 -2.35 8.90 22.33
CA PHE A 131 -1.36 9.83 21.81
C PHE A 131 -1.89 10.40 20.50
N PRO A 132 -2.10 11.70 20.41
CA PRO A 132 -2.55 12.31 19.17
C PRO A 132 -1.47 12.14 18.10
N ARG A 133 -1.90 11.85 16.86
CA ARG A 133 -1.06 12.04 15.69
C ARG A 133 -0.55 13.47 15.71
N ASP A 134 0.69 13.68 15.28
CA ASP A 134 1.24 15.02 15.14
C ASP A 134 0.31 15.83 14.20
N PRO A 135 -0.28 16.95 14.65
CA PRO A 135 -1.19 17.76 13.84
C PRO A 135 -0.51 18.39 12.62
N GLU A 136 0.81 18.55 12.67
CA GLU A 136 1.60 19.07 11.53
C GLU A 136 1.92 17.96 10.50
N MET A 137 1.80 16.68 10.88
CA MET A 137 2.04 15.55 9.98
C MET A 137 0.94 15.47 8.92
N LYS A 138 1.30 15.69 7.68
CA LYS A 138 0.42 15.49 6.53
C LYS A 138 0.41 14.02 6.11
N LEU A 139 -0.69 13.59 5.53
CA LEU A 139 -0.73 12.36 4.77
C LEU A 139 -0.37 12.68 3.32
N HIS A 140 0.81 12.27 2.88
CA HIS A 140 1.25 12.45 1.50
C HIS A 140 0.77 11.28 0.65
N ILE A 141 -0.02 11.55 -0.39
CA ILE A 141 -0.58 10.52 -1.28
C ILE A 141 0.00 10.73 -2.67
N PHE A 142 0.86 9.81 -3.09
CA PHE A 142 1.49 9.78 -4.39
C PHE A 142 0.81 8.77 -5.29
N GLY A 143 0.65 9.10 -6.56
CA GLY A 143 0.13 8.19 -7.56
C GLY A 143 0.23 8.78 -8.97
N PRO A 144 -0.23 8.05 -10.00
CA PRO A 144 -0.06 8.50 -11.37
C PRO A 144 -0.90 9.73 -11.70
N ASP A 145 -0.43 10.48 -12.68
CA ASP A 145 -1.24 11.49 -13.37
C ASP A 145 -2.21 10.81 -14.38
N LYS A 146 -2.97 11.62 -15.09
CA LYS A 146 -3.94 11.13 -16.09
C LYS A 146 -3.25 10.48 -17.29
N ALA A 147 -3.95 9.54 -17.93
CA ALA A 147 -3.53 8.99 -19.20
C ALA A 147 -3.30 10.10 -20.26
N PRO A 148 -2.27 9.94 -21.13
CA PRO A 148 -2.04 10.89 -22.19
C PRO A 148 -3.27 11.08 -23.08
N PRO A 149 -3.48 12.27 -23.67
CA PRO A 149 -4.64 12.54 -24.55
C PRO A 149 -4.68 11.70 -25.82
N SER A 150 -3.60 10.99 -26.15
CA SER A 150 -3.43 10.19 -27.36
C SER A 150 -4.06 8.80 -27.34
N ALA A 151 -4.69 8.39 -26.26
CA ALA A 151 -5.39 7.11 -26.22
C ALA A 151 -6.61 7.15 -27.19
N PRO A 152 -6.70 6.22 -28.17
CA PRO A 152 -7.82 6.22 -29.11
C PRO A 152 -9.15 5.90 -28.39
N PRO A 153 -10.28 6.39 -28.89
CA PRO A 153 -11.61 6.03 -28.35
C PRO A 153 -11.90 4.52 -28.52
N PRO A 154 -12.59 3.89 -27.52
CA PRO A 154 -13.03 4.51 -26.28
C PRO A 154 -11.85 4.69 -25.34
N ALA A 155 -11.36 5.92 -25.22
CA ALA A 155 -10.32 6.23 -24.24
C ALA A 155 -10.85 5.94 -22.85
N LEU A 156 -10.24 4.98 -22.16
CA LEU A 156 -10.48 4.78 -20.76
C LEU A 156 -10.01 6.04 -20.04
N ARG A 157 -10.89 6.61 -19.22
CA ARG A 157 -10.60 7.85 -18.52
C ARG A 157 -10.09 7.51 -17.13
N TYR A 158 -8.82 7.79 -16.92
CA TYR A 158 -8.23 7.76 -15.60
C TYR A 158 -8.08 9.21 -15.09
N PRO A 159 -8.60 9.55 -13.91
CA PRO A 159 -8.31 10.84 -13.29
C PRO A 159 -6.83 10.90 -12.90
N THR A 160 -6.35 12.10 -12.62
CA THR A 160 -5.10 12.28 -11.87
C THR A 160 -5.32 11.86 -10.41
N THR A 161 -4.27 11.53 -9.68
CA THR A 161 -4.37 11.13 -8.27
C THR A 161 -5.00 12.23 -7.39
N ASP A 162 -4.69 13.50 -7.65
CA ASP A 162 -5.32 14.62 -6.95
C ASP A 162 -6.83 14.66 -7.19
N VAL A 163 -7.29 14.54 -8.44
CA VAL A 163 -8.73 14.51 -8.76
C VAL A 163 -9.41 13.28 -8.13
N PHE A 164 -8.75 12.13 -8.10
CA PHE A 164 -9.27 10.92 -7.47
C PHE A 164 -9.44 11.12 -5.96
N ILE A 165 -8.40 11.56 -5.26
CA ILE A 165 -8.39 11.71 -3.80
C ILE A 165 -9.31 12.87 -3.37
N ASP A 166 -9.31 13.99 -4.06
CA ASP A 166 -10.23 15.10 -3.76
C ASP A 166 -11.68 14.70 -4.01
N GLY A 167 -11.94 13.83 -5.01
CA GLY A 167 -13.25 13.22 -5.22
C GLY A 167 -13.76 12.43 -4.01
N HIS A 168 -12.86 11.87 -3.19
CA HIS A 168 -13.20 11.19 -1.95
C HIS A 168 -13.28 12.14 -0.76
N PHE A 169 -12.27 12.98 -0.53
CA PHE A 169 -12.04 13.65 0.75
C PHE A 169 -12.16 15.17 0.75
N ASP A 170 -12.33 15.84 -0.40
CA ASP A 170 -12.54 17.30 -0.39
C ASP A 170 -13.72 17.68 0.49
N GLY A 171 -13.52 18.64 1.39
CA GLY A 171 -14.52 18.99 2.39
C GLY A 171 -15.81 19.63 1.84
N THR A 172 -15.85 19.92 0.54
CA THR A 172 -17.02 20.55 -0.13
C THR A 172 -17.67 19.61 -1.14
N HIS A 173 -16.88 18.84 -1.87
CA HIS A 173 -17.32 18.07 -3.03
C HIS A 173 -17.03 16.57 -2.92
N GLY A 174 -16.20 16.15 -1.98
CA GLY A 174 -15.85 14.75 -1.80
C GLY A 174 -17.04 13.90 -1.34
N VAL A 175 -17.10 12.65 -1.78
CA VAL A 175 -18.16 11.72 -1.34
C VAL A 175 -18.07 11.41 0.15
N GLU A 176 -16.88 11.52 0.74
CA GLU A 176 -16.57 11.33 2.15
C GLU A 176 -16.26 12.67 2.86
N ALA A 177 -16.82 13.80 2.37
CA ALA A 177 -16.56 15.14 2.91
C ALA A 177 -16.75 15.24 4.44
N TYR A 178 -17.66 14.43 5.02
CA TYR A 178 -17.90 14.41 6.47
C TYR A 178 -16.66 14.01 7.28
N LEU A 179 -15.69 13.32 6.67
CA LEU A 179 -14.45 12.92 7.35
C LEU A 179 -13.62 14.12 7.81
N ASN A 180 -13.76 15.27 7.17
CA ASN A 180 -13.07 16.50 7.62
C ASN A 180 -13.54 16.94 9.01
N ASP A 181 -14.86 16.95 9.24
CA ASP A 181 -15.41 17.26 10.57
C ASP A 181 -15.19 16.11 11.55
N PHE A 182 -15.36 14.87 11.08
CA PHE A 182 -15.18 13.67 11.86
C PHE A 182 -13.75 13.53 12.39
N ALA A 183 -12.74 13.87 11.59
CA ALA A 183 -11.35 13.85 11.98
C ALA A 183 -11.10 14.73 13.22
N VAL A 184 -11.66 15.93 13.25
CA VAL A 184 -11.56 16.85 14.38
C VAL A 184 -12.28 16.30 15.61
N VAL A 185 -13.51 15.81 15.45
CA VAL A 185 -14.35 15.37 16.57
C VAL A 185 -13.84 14.07 17.20
N ILE A 186 -13.41 13.11 16.40
CA ILE A 186 -12.98 11.78 16.87
C ILE A 186 -11.47 11.69 17.02
N GLY A 187 -10.72 12.11 16.02
CA GLY A 187 -9.25 12.04 16.00
C GLY A 187 -8.57 13.17 16.79
N GLY A 188 -9.28 14.28 17.01
CA GLY A 188 -8.75 15.47 17.68
C GLY A 188 -7.88 16.36 16.78
N ILE A 189 -7.68 15.99 15.53
CA ILE A 189 -6.91 16.73 14.52
C ILE A 189 -7.68 16.78 13.20
N PRO A 190 -7.52 17.83 12.38
CA PRO A 190 -8.15 17.88 11.06
C PRO A 190 -7.56 16.80 10.11
N LEU A 191 -8.33 16.43 9.10
CA LEU A 191 -7.83 15.65 7.98
C LEU A 191 -6.86 16.55 7.19
N ASN A 192 -5.57 16.23 7.28
CA ASN A 192 -4.51 16.99 6.64
C ASN A 192 -3.78 16.07 5.63
N TYR A 193 -4.10 16.21 4.34
CA TYR A 193 -3.47 15.43 3.28
C TYR A 193 -2.89 16.34 2.19
N MET A 194 -1.98 15.79 1.41
CA MET A 194 -1.40 16.41 0.23
C MET A 194 -1.23 15.36 -0.86
N THR A 195 -1.77 15.64 -2.03
CA THR A 195 -1.71 14.76 -3.19
C THR A 195 -0.55 15.13 -4.10
N HIS A 196 0.03 14.13 -4.73
CA HIS A 196 1.13 14.25 -5.67
C HIS A 196 0.85 13.40 -6.91
N SER A 197 0.33 14.02 -7.97
CA SER A 197 0.13 13.37 -9.27
C SER A 197 1.46 13.32 -10.02
N ILE A 198 1.94 12.10 -10.29
CA ILE A 198 3.25 11.84 -10.88
C ILE A 198 3.09 11.46 -12.34
N GLU A 199 3.80 12.16 -13.21
CA GLU A 199 3.85 11.81 -14.62
C GLU A 199 4.38 10.37 -14.80
N HIS A 200 3.60 9.55 -15.52
CA HIS A 200 3.85 8.11 -15.68
C HIS A 200 4.52 7.74 -17.00
N ASP A 201 5.00 8.71 -17.77
CA ASP A 201 5.68 8.42 -19.04
C ASP A 201 6.87 7.46 -18.82
N ASN A 202 6.81 6.33 -19.51
CA ASN A 202 7.78 5.25 -19.42
C ASN A 202 9.20 5.65 -19.88
N ASN A 203 9.37 6.82 -20.49
CA ASN A 203 10.65 7.31 -21.02
C ASN A 203 11.37 8.26 -20.06
N LEU A 204 10.77 8.62 -18.92
CA LEU A 204 11.34 9.62 -18.02
C LEU A 204 12.44 9.07 -17.09
N GLY A 205 12.67 7.75 -17.06
CA GLY A 205 13.62 7.13 -16.15
C GLY A 205 13.20 7.20 -14.68
N VAL A 206 14.09 6.74 -13.79
CA VAL A 206 13.84 6.72 -12.34
C VAL A 206 13.92 8.14 -11.77
N ARG A 207 12.92 8.50 -10.95
CA ARG A 207 12.82 9.82 -10.29
C ARG A 207 12.65 9.64 -8.80
N THR A 208 13.32 10.48 -8.01
CA THR A 208 13.10 10.57 -6.56
C THR A 208 11.87 11.43 -6.29
N ILE A 209 10.95 10.91 -5.47
CA ILE A 209 9.71 11.58 -5.08
C ILE A 209 9.65 11.90 -3.58
N TRP A 210 10.55 11.30 -2.79
CA TRP A 210 10.73 11.56 -1.37
C TRP A 210 12.19 11.34 -0.99
N ASP A 211 12.76 12.25 -0.19
CA ASP A 211 14.13 12.14 0.34
C ASP A 211 14.21 12.91 1.66
N GLU A 212 13.83 12.25 2.75
CA GLU A 212 13.83 12.82 4.09
C GLU A 212 14.27 11.78 5.13
N ASP A 213 15.00 12.18 6.14
CA ASP A 213 15.45 11.36 7.28
C ASP A 213 16.14 10.03 6.88
N GLY A 214 16.80 10.02 5.72
CA GLY A 214 17.45 8.83 5.17
C GLY A 214 16.50 7.82 4.49
N LEU A 215 15.20 8.11 4.46
CA LEU A 215 14.21 7.41 3.68
C LEU A 215 14.15 8.03 2.29
N VAL A 216 14.43 7.23 1.25
CA VAL A 216 14.35 7.68 -0.14
C VAL A 216 13.29 6.84 -0.86
N ILE A 217 12.36 7.50 -1.54
CA ILE A 217 11.37 6.84 -2.40
C ILE A 217 11.58 7.29 -3.84
N LYS A 218 11.71 6.30 -4.72
CA LYS A 218 11.88 6.49 -6.15
C LYS A 218 10.74 5.85 -6.91
N THR A 219 10.45 6.36 -8.09
CA THR A 219 9.40 5.85 -8.97
C THR A 219 9.82 5.90 -10.43
N ILE A 220 9.17 5.09 -11.25
CA ILE A 220 9.28 5.08 -12.71
C ILE A 220 7.92 4.68 -13.29
N GLY A 221 7.58 5.24 -14.46
CA GLY A 221 6.40 4.78 -15.20
C GLY A 221 6.60 3.38 -15.74
N VAL A 222 5.55 2.56 -15.67
CA VAL A 222 5.55 1.20 -16.23
C VAL A 222 4.31 0.97 -17.10
N PRO A 223 4.40 0.16 -18.18
CA PRO A 223 3.25 -0.06 -19.06
C PRO A 223 2.23 -1.02 -18.43
N HIS A 224 0.97 -0.60 -18.38
CA HIS A 224 -0.16 -1.40 -17.93
C HIS A 224 -1.39 -1.16 -18.83
N GLY A 225 -1.28 -1.54 -20.10
CA GLY A 225 -2.31 -1.27 -21.11
C GLY A 225 -2.61 0.22 -21.19
N PRO A 226 -3.89 0.63 -21.04
CA PRO A 226 -4.28 2.05 -21.08
C PRO A 226 -4.19 2.74 -19.71
N ALA A 227 -3.95 2.01 -18.62
CA ALA A 227 -3.91 2.58 -17.27
C ALA A 227 -2.54 3.21 -17.00
N PRO A 228 -2.50 4.46 -16.53
CA PRO A 228 -1.30 5.05 -15.95
C PRO A 228 -0.82 4.22 -14.76
N SER A 229 0.42 3.74 -14.80
CA SER A 229 0.98 2.87 -13.75
C SER A 229 2.41 3.25 -13.41
N LEU A 230 2.74 3.10 -12.12
CA LEU A 230 4.02 3.41 -11.52
C LEU A 230 4.57 2.20 -10.79
N ALA A 231 5.87 1.96 -10.93
CA ALA A 231 6.63 1.12 -10.04
C ALA A 231 7.35 1.99 -9.00
N PHE A 232 7.56 1.45 -7.81
CA PHE A 232 8.20 2.15 -6.70
C PHE A 232 9.44 1.42 -6.21
N ARG A 233 10.39 2.19 -5.68
CA ARG A 233 11.52 1.70 -4.92
C ARG A 233 11.68 2.51 -3.64
N ILE A 234 11.73 1.83 -2.52
CA ILE A 234 11.90 2.39 -1.19
C ILE A 234 13.28 1.99 -0.68
N GLU A 235 14.09 2.97 -0.29
CA GLU A 235 15.44 2.77 0.21
C GLU A 235 15.56 3.32 1.63
N TYR A 236 16.13 2.52 2.53
CA TYR A 236 16.43 2.95 3.90
C TYR A 236 17.65 2.22 4.44
N MET A 237 18.62 2.97 4.97
CA MET A 237 19.85 2.45 5.58
C MET A 237 20.59 1.41 4.71
N GLY A 238 20.67 1.65 3.39
CA GLY A 238 21.37 0.79 2.43
C GLY A 238 20.63 -0.49 2.05
N LYS A 239 19.36 -0.64 2.42
CA LYS A 239 18.44 -1.69 1.99
C LYS A 239 17.38 -1.14 1.06
N SER A 240 16.80 -2.00 0.22
CA SER A 240 15.78 -1.56 -0.72
C SER A 240 14.69 -2.59 -0.96
N ILE A 241 13.47 -2.06 -1.14
CA ILE A 241 12.28 -2.79 -1.59
C ILE A 241 11.87 -2.17 -2.92
N ALA A 242 11.67 -3.00 -3.95
CA ALA A 242 11.05 -2.58 -5.20
C ALA A 242 9.69 -3.27 -5.36
N TYR A 243 8.72 -2.53 -5.90
CA TYR A 243 7.38 -3.00 -6.21
C TYR A 243 7.02 -2.65 -7.64
N SER A 244 6.53 -3.64 -8.37
CA SER A 244 6.23 -3.46 -9.81
C SER A 244 4.98 -2.64 -10.08
N GLY A 245 4.03 -2.57 -9.14
CA GLY A 245 2.63 -2.34 -9.52
C GLY A 245 2.20 -3.38 -10.55
N ASP A 246 1.12 -3.12 -11.25
CA ASP A 246 0.74 -3.93 -12.39
C ASP A 246 1.49 -3.44 -13.65
N THR A 247 2.13 -4.39 -14.33
CA THR A 247 2.94 -4.03 -15.51
C THR A 247 3.13 -5.21 -16.46
N THR A 248 3.20 -4.90 -17.73
CA THR A 248 3.51 -5.91 -18.76
C THR A 248 5.01 -6.03 -19.06
N SER A 249 5.95 -5.38 -18.53
CA SER A 249 7.42 -5.49 -18.78
C SER A 249 7.87 -6.20 -20.07
N THR A 250 6.98 -6.29 -21.05
CA THR A 250 7.27 -6.88 -22.37
C THR A 250 7.97 -5.89 -23.28
N SER A 251 7.91 -4.60 -22.94
CA SER A 251 8.58 -3.55 -23.69
C SER A 251 10.08 -3.55 -23.44
N ALA A 252 10.82 -3.09 -24.44
CA ALA A 252 12.28 -3.02 -24.40
C ALA A 252 12.84 -1.90 -23.48
N ASN A 253 11.98 -1.14 -22.81
CA ASN A 253 12.42 0.03 -22.03
C ASN A 253 13.18 -0.30 -20.74
N GLY A 254 13.12 -1.53 -20.26
CA GLY A 254 13.93 -1.95 -19.11
C GLY A 254 13.57 -1.30 -17.76
N ASN A 255 12.43 -0.59 -17.67
CA ASN A 255 12.05 0.18 -16.47
C ASN A 255 12.04 -0.65 -15.18
N MET A 256 11.50 -1.86 -15.24
CA MET A 256 11.52 -2.75 -14.08
C MET A 256 12.93 -3.22 -13.72
N ILE A 257 13.82 -3.41 -14.70
CA ILE A 257 15.24 -3.72 -14.43
C ILE A 257 15.91 -2.53 -13.74
N GLU A 258 15.64 -1.32 -14.22
CA GLU A 258 16.23 -0.11 -13.67
C GLU A 258 15.81 0.17 -12.23
N ILE A 259 14.51 0.17 -11.95
CA ILE A 259 13.98 0.49 -10.61
C ILE A 259 14.33 -0.58 -9.57
N SER A 260 14.45 -1.84 -9.97
CA SER A 260 14.76 -2.97 -9.07
C SER A 260 16.25 -3.34 -9.00
N ARG A 261 17.13 -2.58 -9.66
CA ARG A 261 18.57 -2.86 -9.73
C ARG A 261 19.19 -3.06 -8.35
N ASP A 262 19.87 -4.21 -8.17
CA ASP A 262 20.55 -4.65 -6.94
C ASP A 262 19.63 -4.63 -5.69
N GLY A 263 18.31 -4.76 -5.90
CA GLY A 263 17.31 -4.69 -4.85
C GLY A 263 17.40 -5.85 -3.85
N ASP A 264 17.16 -5.57 -2.56
CA ASP A 264 17.13 -6.62 -1.53
C ASP A 264 15.83 -7.43 -1.61
N LEU A 265 14.71 -6.79 -1.95
CA LEU A 265 13.39 -7.41 -2.14
C LEU A 265 12.70 -6.81 -3.37
N LEU A 266 12.28 -7.66 -4.29
CA LEU A 266 11.45 -7.30 -5.44
C LEU A 266 10.09 -7.99 -5.32
N ILE A 267 9.02 -7.22 -5.16
CA ILE A 267 7.64 -7.70 -5.17
C ILE A 267 7.12 -7.49 -6.60
N TYR A 268 6.60 -8.56 -7.20
CA TYR A 268 6.23 -8.52 -8.60
C TYR A 268 4.81 -9.05 -8.86
N ASP A 269 4.10 -8.37 -9.77
CA ASP A 269 2.81 -8.77 -10.32
C ASP A 269 2.90 -10.17 -10.98
N THR A 270 2.07 -11.09 -10.52
CA THR A 270 2.06 -12.51 -10.93
C THR A 270 0.66 -12.93 -11.36
N ALA A 271 -0.01 -12.11 -12.17
CA ALA A 271 -1.42 -12.32 -12.53
C ALA A 271 -1.63 -13.33 -13.66
N ILE A 272 -0.62 -13.64 -14.48
CA ILE A 272 -0.74 -14.49 -15.67
C ILE A 272 0.31 -15.59 -15.73
N LEU A 273 0.06 -16.64 -16.50
CA LEU A 273 0.99 -17.71 -16.82
C LEU A 273 1.69 -17.46 -18.16
N ASP A 274 2.81 -18.15 -18.42
CA ASP A 274 3.41 -18.18 -19.74
C ASP A 274 2.42 -18.72 -20.78
N GLY A 275 2.45 -18.14 -21.96
CA GLY A 275 1.50 -18.48 -23.04
C GLY A 275 0.16 -17.75 -22.98
N THR A 276 -0.08 -16.91 -21.94
CA THR A 276 -1.27 -16.07 -21.88
C THR A 276 -1.29 -15.07 -23.05
N GLY A 277 -2.40 -14.99 -23.77
CA GLY A 277 -2.60 -14.07 -24.89
C GLY A 277 -3.22 -12.73 -24.51
N ALA A 278 -3.47 -11.89 -25.52
CA ALA A 278 -4.22 -10.65 -25.35
C ALA A 278 -5.66 -10.92 -24.86
N PRO A 279 -6.28 -10.01 -24.06
CA PRO A 279 -5.72 -8.72 -23.66
C PRO A 279 -4.72 -8.77 -22.47
N PHE A 280 -4.68 -9.88 -21.71
CA PHE A 280 -3.99 -9.94 -20.43
C PHE A 280 -2.48 -9.79 -20.52
N ILE A 281 -1.84 -10.27 -21.60
CA ILE A 281 -0.40 -10.06 -21.85
C ILE A 281 -0.02 -8.57 -21.99
N ASN A 282 -1.00 -7.72 -22.34
CA ASN A 282 -0.80 -6.27 -22.44
C ASN A 282 -0.94 -5.55 -21.09
N LEU A 283 -1.34 -6.27 -20.05
CA LEU A 283 -1.57 -5.75 -18.71
C LEU A 283 -0.55 -6.27 -17.70
N HIS A 284 -0.09 -7.51 -17.86
CA HIS A 284 0.70 -8.22 -16.87
C HIS A 284 1.95 -8.87 -17.48
N THR A 285 2.92 -9.16 -16.62
CA THR A 285 4.20 -9.77 -16.99
C THR A 285 4.13 -11.29 -16.89
N THR A 286 4.63 -12.00 -17.92
CA THR A 286 4.73 -13.47 -17.86
C THR A 286 5.82 -13.91 -16.88
N PRO A 287 5.70 -15.13 -16.27
CA PRO A 287 6.71 -15.66 -15.35
C PRO A 287 8.13 -15.74 -15.95
N THR A 288 8.26 -16.18 -17.20
CA THR A 288 9.55 -16.18 -17.90
C THR A 288 10.15 -14.76 -17.96
N ARG A 289 9.37 -13.76 -18.35
CA ARG A 289 9.85 -12.37 -18.42
C ARG A 289 10.16 -11.80 -17.05
N MET A 290 9.38 -12.14 -16.02
CA MET A 290 9.65 -11.76 -14.63
C MET A 290 11.02 -12.32 -14.16
N GLY A 291 11.31 -13.56 -14.50
CA GLY A 291 12.62 -14.19 -14.21
C GLY A 291 13.79 -13.48 -14.88
N GLU A 292 13.64 -13.08 -16.15
CA GLU A 292 14.63 -12.28 -16.86
C GLU A 292 14.85 -10.92 -16.18
N VAL A 293 13.77 -10.20 -15.84
CA VAL A 293 13.86 -8.91 -15.14
C VAL A 293 14.57 -9.06 -13.79
N ALA A 294 14.17 -10.02 -12.97
CA ALA A 294 14.78 -10.25 -11.65
C ALA A 294 16.27 -10.62 -11.74
N ARG A 295 16.65 -11.43 -12.76
CA ARG A 295 18.05 -11.76 -13.07
C ARG A 295 18.85 -10.54 -13.50
N ASP A 296 18.35 -9.80 -14.48
CA ASP A 296 19.08 -8.69 -15.12
C ASP A 296 19.17 -7.47 -14.18
N ALA A 297 18.20 -7.32 -13.27
CA ALA A 297 18.25 -6.37 -12.17
C ALA A 297 19.20 -6.79 -11.04
N GLY A 298 19.59 -8.05 -10.93
CA GLY A 298 20.37 -8.54 -9.79
C GLY A 298 19.58 -8.56 -8.47
N ALA A 299 18.25 -8.71 -8.53
CA ALA A 299 17.40 -8.74 -7.35
C ALA A 299 17.76 -9.95 -6.45
N LYS A 300 17.91 -9.74 -5.14
CA LYS A 300 18.34 -10.80 -4.20
C LYS A 300 17.20 -11.75 -3.83
N LYS A 301 15.99 -11.22 -3.68
CA LYS A 301 14.77 -11.97 -3.37
C LYS A 301 13.62 -11.45 -4.25
N LEU A 302 12.91 -12.38 -4.88
CA LEU A 302 11.69 -12.15 -5.64
C LEU A 302 10.50 -12.66 -4.84
N VAL A 303 9.47 -11.83 -4.68
CA VAL A 303 8.20 -12.19 -4.06
C VAL A 303 7.11 -12.14 -5.13
N LEU A 304 6.52 -13.29 -5.42
CA LEU A 304 5.39 -13.45 -6.33
C LEU A 304 4.13 -12.97 -5.61
N SER A 305 3.53 -11.90 -6.07
CA SER A 305 2.33 -11.28 -5.48
C SER A 305 1.31 -10.93 -6.55
N HIS A 306 0.17 -10.34 -6.18
CA HIS A 306 -0.91 -10.08 -7.11
C HIS A 306 -1.39 -11.36 -7.82
N LEU A 307 -1.63 -12.39 -7.00
CA LEU A 307 -1.99 -13.74 -7.46
C LEU A 307 -3.47 -13.79 -7.86
N THR A 308 -3.74 -14.46 -8.95
CA THR A 308 -5.10 -14.75 -9.43
C THR A 308 -5.52 -16.17 -9.08
N THR A 309 -6.80 -16.49 -9.26
CA THR A 309 -7.32 -17.87 -9.18
C THR A 309 -6.64 -18.84 -10.16
N ILE A 310 -5.91 -18.30 -11.15
CA ILE A 310 -5.14 -19.09 -12.15
C ILE A 310 -3.71 -19.28 -11.67
N THR A 311 -3.06 -18.24 -11.17
CA THR A 311 -1.62 -18.30 -10.82
C THR A 311 -1.38 -18.84 -9.43
N ASP A 312 -2.27 -18.61 -8.47
CA ASP A 312 -2.11 -19.09 -7.10
C ASP A 312 -1.98 -20.62 -7.00
N PRO A 313 -2.86 -21.43 -7.60
CA PRO A 313 -2.67 -22.89 -7.61
C PRO A 313 -1.50 -23.37 -8.48
N ASN A 314 -0.89 -22.49 -9.29
CA ASN A 314 0.18 -22.82 -10.23
C ASN A 314 1.52 -22.14 -9.87
N THR A 315 1.71 -21.73 -8.62
CA THR A 315 2.94 -21.02 -8.20
C THR A 315 4.22 -21.81 -8.40
N ASP A 316 4.18 -23.13 -8.37
CA ASP A 316 5.35 -23.97 -8.67
C ASP A 316 5.73 -23.87 -10.16
N ALA A 317 4.77 -23.94 -11.08
CA ALA A 317 5.03 -23.71 -12.50
C ALA A 317 5.57 -22.29 -12.76
N VAL A 318 5.07 -21.28 -12.04
CA VAL A 318 5.60 -19.91 -12.08
C VAL A 318 7.06 -19.88 -11.62
N LYS A 319 7.39 -20.51 -10.48
CA LYS A 319 8.78 -20.60 -9.96
C LYS A 319 9.70 -21.29 -10.97
N ASP A 320 9.23 -22.38 -11.59
CA ASP A 320 10.00 -23.12 -12.61
C ASP A 320 10.30 -22.23 -13.83
N SER A 321 9.32 -21.49 -14.33
CA SER A 321 9.50 -20.54 -15.44
C SER A 321 10.53 -19.45 -15.08
N VAL A 322 10.43 -18.87 -13.88
CA VAL A 322 11.38 -17.88 -13.35
C VAL A 322 12.79 -18.46 -13.26
N ARG A 323 12.94 -19.71 -12.79
CA ARG A 323 14.22 -20.41 -12.71
C ARG A 323 14.80 -20.69 -14.10
N ASN A 324 13.98 -21.17 -15.03
CA ASN A 324 14.37 -21.45 -16.41
C ASN A 324 14.83 -20.20 -17.16
N ALA A 325 14.29 -19.03 -16.81
CA ALA A 325 14.76 -17.73 -17.29
C ALA A 325 16.13 -17.29 -16.71
N GLY A 326 16.72 -18.11 -15.82
CA GLY A 326 18.06 -17.91 -15.29
C GLY A 326 18.16 -17.16 -13.96
N TYR A 327 17.04 -16.84 -13.30
CA TYR A 327 17.08 -16.19 -11.99
C TYR A 327 17.53 -17.18 -10.91
N GLN A 328 18.55 -16.80 -10.13
CA GLN A 328 19.16 -17.65 -9.09
C GLN A 328 18.90 -17.14 -7.66
N GLY A 329 18.28 -15.97 -7.50
CA GLY A 329 17.94 -15.42 -6.19
C GLY A 329 16.83 -16.20 -5.46
N LYS A 330 16.51 -15.85 -4.23
CA LYS A 330 15.40 -16.49 -3.48
C LYS A 330 14.06 -16.12 -4.12
N ILE A 331 13.15 -17.10 -4.26
CA ILE A 331 11.77 -16.89 -4.70
C ILE A 331 10.83 -17.24 -3.55
N LYS A 332 9.90 -16.37 -3.24
CA LYS A 332 8.84 -16.60 -2.25
C LYS A 332 7.48 -16.26 -2.88
N VAL A 333 6.43 -16.94 -2.43
CA VAL A 333 5.04 -16.60 -2.74
C VAL A 333 4.51 -15.69 -1.63
N ALA A 334 3.92 -14.56 -1.99
CA ALA A 334 3.32 -13.67 -1.03
C ALA A 334 2.14 -14.34 -0.29
N LYS A 335 2.05 -14.08 1.00
CA LYS A 335 0.90 -14.48 1.85
C LYS A 335 0.49 -13.26 2.65
N ASP A 336 -0.81 -13.04 2.79
CA ASP A 336 -1.34 -11.98 3.63
C ASP A 336 -0.79 -12.09 5.05
N LEU A 337 -0.47 -10.95 5.64
CA LEU A 337 0.14 -10.77 6.97
C LEU A 337 1.58 -11.29 7.11
N LYS A 338 2.21 -11.80 6.04
CA LYS A 338 3.62 -12.17 6.10
C LYS A 338 4.52 -10.94 6.16
N VAL A 339 5.47 -10.95 7.10
CA VAL A 339 6.47 -9.90 7.30
C VAL A 339 7.81 -10.32 6.69
N TYR A 340 8.48 -9.37 6.02
CA TYR A 340 9.85 -9.48 5.57
C TYR A 340 10.69 -8.40 6.26
N ASN A 341 11.61 -8.83 7.14
CA ASN A 341 12.52 -7.93 7.85
C ASN A 341 13.83 -7.78 7.07
N LEU A 342 14.11 -6.58 6.55
CA LEU A 342 15.31 -6.29 5.76
C LEU A 342 16.50 -5.86 6.62
N LEU A 343 16.23 -5.19 7.75
CA LEU A 343 17.22 -4.76 8.73
C LEU A 343 16.73 -5.13 10.13
N LYS A 344 17.23 -6.26 10.64
CA LYS A 344 16.95 -6.68 12.02
C LYS A 344 17.74 -5.81 13.01
N SER A 345 17.19 -5.52 14.17
CA SER A 345 17.91 -4.87 15.25
C SER A 345 18.99 -5.84 15.80
N ASN A 346 20.18 -5.34 16.14
CA ASN A 346 21.27 -6.14 16.74
C ASN A 346 20.94 -6.57 18.19
N GLY A 347 19.73 -7.08 18.45
CA GLY A 347 19.29 -7.63 19.73
C GLY A 347 19.39 -9.16 19.69
N LYS A 348 19.88 -9.75 20.78
CA LYS A 348 19.96 -11.21 20.98
C LYS A 348 18.54 -11.82 20.97
N GLY A 349 17.99 -12.06 19.79
CA GLY A 349 16.78 -12.83 19.54
C GLY A 349 17.14 -14.21 19.05
N LYS A 350 16.47 -15.23 19.54
CA LYS A 350 16.64 -16.61 19.11
C LYS A 350 16.40 -16.67 17.59
N HIS A 351 17.44 -17.09 16.85
CA HIS A 351 17.33 -17.48 15.46
C HIS A 351 16.24 -18.58 15.32
N LYS A 352 15.08 -18.23 14.80
CA LYS A 352 14.38 -19.06 13.86
C LYS A 352 14.70 -18.46 12.51
N ASP A 353 15.53 -19.16 11.76
CA ASP A 353 15.75 -18.83 10.36
C ASP A 353 14.41 -19.00 9.65
N ASP A 354 13.87 -17.90 9.05
CA ASP A 354 12.66 -17.91 8.21
C ASP A 354 12.92 -18.64 6.87
N ASP A 355 13.81 -19.62 6.85
CA ASP A 355 14.22 -20.35 5.65
C ASP A 355 13.38 -21.62 5.39
N ASP A 356 12.48 -22.01 6.32
CA ASP A 356 11.67 -23.22 6.20
C ASP A 356 10.19 -22.89 5.91
N ASP A 357 9.88 -22.61 4.66
CA ASP A 357 8.59 -22.89 4.01
C ASP A 357 8.90 -23.00 2.50
N ASP A 358 9.28 -24.20 2.05
CA ASP A 358 9.26 -24.63 0.65
C ASP A 358 7.83 -24.83 0.13
#